data_c6ff51ef317d41130a7d20f8d4772720
#
_entry.id   c6ff51ef317d41130a7d20f8d4772720
#
_cell.length_a   1.000
_cell.length_b   1.000
_cell.length_c   1.000
_cell.angle_alpha   90.00
_cell.angle_beta   90.00
_cell.angle_gamma   90.00
#
_symmetry.space_group_name_H-M   'P 1'
#
loop_
_entity.id
_entity.type
_entity.pdbx_description
1 polymer ?
#
loop_
_entity_poly.entity_id
_entity_poly.type
_entity_poly.pdbx_seq_one_letter_code
_entity_poly.pdbx_strand_id
1 'polypeptide(L)'
;MKNKFLYALVVATLAATFSAQAWGGLGHSAIGYIAEQHLTPEAKAKCRHYLNHSLAYEASWMDHWRSIDPFRETTYWHSMKGDRDNKVINDNRGASTHIERICKEMRNYKKLTDEQIAINLKLLIHMVGDMHCPSHVSYPDQGFKRPSLYIKGKKVNSHSVWDSSPVYLHDGWTIVEYQKNLDNKTPKQIKQICKGSVNDWAEECILKMRVTGYIFDKNEEFTTMDQQKVENMRRLNDEQIINASYRLAALLNKMFKK
;
A
#
# COMPACT_ATOMS: atom_id res chain seq x y z
N MET A 1 12.97 33.72 53.54
CA MET A 1 12.68 33.99 52.12
C MET A 1 12.63 32.65 51.40
N LYS A 2 11.45 32.24 50.97
CA LYS A 2 11.21 30.90 50.37
C LYS A 2 11.13 31.07 48.84
N ASN A 3 12.15 30.56 48.13
CA ASN A 3 12.16 30.52 46.65
C ASN A 3 11.17 29.45 46.18
N LYS A 4 10.11 29.89 45.53
CA LYS A 4 9.20 29.01 44.79
C LYS A 4 9.76 28.86 43.37
N PHE A 5 10.33 27.70 43.06
CA PHE A 5 10.63 27.30 41.67
C PHE A 5 9.32 26.96 40.97
N LEU A 6 8.97 27.77 40.00
CA LEU A 6 7.84 27.55 39.11
C LEU A 6 8.32 26.62 37.98
N TYR A 7 7.93 25.34 38.04
CA TYR A 7 8.13 24.43 36.91
C TYR A 7 7.09 24.73 35.85
N ALA A 8 7.51 25.43 34.79
CA ALA A 8 6.71 25.55 33.58
C ALA A 8 6.73 24.22 32.87
N LEU A 9 5.60 23.49 32.93
CA LEU A 9 5.38 22.28 32.17
C LEU A 9 5.12 22.69 30.71
N VAL A 10 6.14 22.60 29.86
CA VAL A 10 5.99 22.75 28.41
C VAL A 10 5.35 21.46 27.90
N VAL A 11 4.05 21.49 27.78
CA VAL A 11 3.33 20.45 27.02
C VAL A 11 3.58 20.73 25.53
N ALA A 12 4.58 20.10 24.98
CA ALA A 12 4.77 20.04 23.54
C ALA A 12 3.65 19.16 22.97
N THR A 13 2.58 19.79 22.50
CA THR A 13 1.60 19.14 21.63
C THR A 13 2.31 18.78 20.34
N LEU A 14 2.80 17.55 20.26
CA LEU A 14 3.15 16.93 18.99
C LEU A 14 1.86 16.87 18.15
N ALA A 15 1.64 17.88 17.33
CA ALA A 15 0.74 17.79 16.21
C ALA A 15 1.34 16.74 15.28
N ALA A 16 0.88 15.50 15.40
CA ALA A 16 1.16 14.47 14.42
C ALA A 16 0.59 14.97 13.10
N THR A 17 1.46 15.51 12.26
CA THR A 17 1.16 15.74 10.86
C THR A 17 0.94 14.37 10.25
N PHE A 18 -0.31 13.99 10.06
CA PHE A 18 -0.65 12.83 9.24
C PHE A 18 -0.19 13.15 7.82
N SER A 19 1.05 12.75 7.50
CA SER A 19 1.46 12.67 6.10
C SER A 19 0.57 11.63 5.44
N ALA A 20 -0.05 11.97 4.32
CA ALA A 20 -0.79 11.03 3.51
C ALA A 20 0.16 9.90 3.09
N GLN A 21 0.05 8.76 3.74
CA GLN A 21 0.78 7.53 3.45
C GLN A 21 -0.21 6.60 2.76
N ALA A 22 0.18 6.04 1.62
CA ALA A 22 -0.57 4.98 0.96
C ALA A 22 -0.85 3.85 1.96
N TRP A 23 -2.04 3.26 1.92
CA TRP A 23 -2.45 2.23 2.88
C TRP A 23 -1.90 2.44 4.29
N GLY A 24 -1.77 3.56 4.87
CA GLY A 24 -1.19 3.78 6.21
C GLY A 24 -0.32 2.61 6.73
N GLY A 25 0.50 2.79 7.71
CA GLY A 25 1.41 1.74 8.19
C GLY A 25 0.75 0.38 8.45
N LEU A 26 -0.52 0.37 8.88
CA LEU A 26 -1.26 -0.88 9.16
C LEU A 26 -1.54 -1.69 7.89
N GLY A 27 -2.01 -1.05 6.80
CA GLY A 27 -2.35 -1.76 5.57
C GLY A 27 -1.12 -2.33 4.89
N HIS A 28 -0.04 -1.55 4.75
CA HIS A 28 1.23 -2.05 4.22
C HIS A 28 1.81 -3.19 5.07
N SER A 29 1.78 -3.05 6.40
CA SER A 29 2.28 -4.09 7.29
C SER A 29 1.44 -5.36 7.22
N ALA A 30 0.10 -5.26 7.08
CA ALA A 30 -0.77 -6.41 6.88
C ALA A 30 -0.46 -7.14 5.58
N ILE A 31 -0.26 -6.40 4.47
CA ILE A 31 0.15 -6.96 3.18
C ILE A 31 1.47 -7.72 3.31
N GLY A 32 2.48 -7.11 3.91
CA GLY A 32 3.79 -7.73 4.14
C GLY A 32 3.69 -8.97 5.03
N TYR A 33 2.92 -8.89 6.11
CA TYR A 33 2.73 -9.99 7.06
C TYR A 33 2.07 -11.21 6.40
N ILE A 34 0.98 -11.00 5.66
CA ILE A 34 0.28 -12.07 4.95
C ILE A 34 1.17 -12.64 3.83
N ALA A 35 1.84 -11.80 3.04
CA ALA A 35 2.74 -12.24 1.99
C ALA A 35 3.84 -13.17 2.54
N GLU A 36 4.39 -12.87 3.72
CA GLU A 36 5.44 -13.66 4.35
C GLU A 36 5.00 -15.09 4.70
N GLN A 37 3.68 -15.33 4.96
CA GLN A 37 3.14 -16.66 5.20
C GLN A 37 3.09 -17.52 3.92
N HIS A 38 3.08 -16.89 2.75
CA HIS A 38 3.01 -17.54 1.44
C HIS A 38 4.36 -17.64 0.71
N LEU A 39 5.45 -17.27 1.39
CA LEU A 39 6.79 -17.44 0.84
C LEU A 39 7.22 -18.91 0.88
N THR A 40 7.88 -19.35 -0.20
CA THR A 40 8.62 -20.60 -0.15
C THR A 40 9.75 -20.51 0.89
N PRO A 41 10.20 -21.63 1.47
CA PRO A 41 11.31 -21.61 2.44
C PRO A 41 12.54 -20.87 1.91
N GLU A 42 12.84 -21.02 0.62
CA GLU A 42 13.96 -20.34 -0.03
C GLU A 42 13.76 -18.85 -0.13
N ALA A 43 12.60 -18.39 -0.63
CA ALA A 43 12.30 -16.97 -0.71
C ALA A 43 12.27 -16.31 0.67
N LYS A 44 11.70 -16.99 1.67
CA LYS A 44 11.67 -16.52 3.06
C LYS A 44 13.08 -16.36 3.64
N ALA A 45 13.96 -17.35 3.43
CA ALA A 45 15.34 -17.28 3.87
C ALA A 45 16.11 -16.14 3.20
N LYS A 46 15.90 -15.92 1.89
CA LYS A 46 16.55 -14.83 1.13
C LYS A 46 16.05 -13.47 1.55
N CYS A 47 14.73 -13.27 1.68
CA CYS A 47 14.18 -12.00 2.17
C CYS A 47 14.73 -11.68 3.56
N ARG A 48 14.75 -12.65 4.47
CA ARG A 48 15.30 -12.46 5.81
C ARG A 48 16.78 -12.11 5.81
N HIS A 49 17.57 -12.75 4.93
CA HIS A 49 19.00 -12.47 4.79
C HIS A 49 19.26 -11.03 4.35
N TYR A 50 18.57 -10.56 3.30
CA TYR A 50 18.84 -9.22 2.75
C TYR A 50 18.18 -8.08 3.53
N LEU A 51 16.99 -8.31 4.11
CA LEU A 51 16.25 -7.27 4.82
C LEU A 51 16.62 -7.16 6.30
N ASN A 52 17.11 -8.23 6.94
CA ASN A 52 17.32 -8.37 8.39
C ASN A 52 16.04 -8.23 9.24
N HIS A 53 14.91 -7.93 8.63
CA HIS A 53 13.59 -7.72 9.24
C HIS A 53 12.51 -8.51 8.49
N SER A 54 11.28 -8.53 9.04
CA SER A 54 10.11 -9.07 8.36
C SER A 54 9.65 -8.17 7.21
N LEU A 55 8.90 -8.73 6.25
CA LEU A 55 8.29 -7.92 5.20
C LEU A 55 7.34 -6.86 5.80
N ALA A 56 6.63 -7.20 6.87
CA ALA A 56 5.74 -6.27 7.58
C ALA A 56 6.48 -5.05 8.15
N TYR A 57 7.69 -5.25 8.68
CA TYR A 57 8.51 -4.17 9.21
C TYR A 57 8.97 -3.21 8.12
N GLU A 58 9.40 -3.74 6.97
CA GLU A 58 9.93 -2.96 5.85
C GLU A 58 8.83 -2.35 4.96
N ALA A 59 7.58 -2.71 5.18
CA ALA A 59 6.49 -2.37 4.28
C ALA A 59 6.24 -0.86 4.12
N SER A 60 6.53 -0.04 5.13
CA SER A 60 6.42 1.43 5.07
C SER A 60 7.76 2.14 4.84
N TRP A 61 8.83 1.40 4.53
CA TRP A 61 10.17 1.98 4.39
C TRP A 61 10.23 3.11 3.35
N MET A 62 9.62 2.91 2.20
CA MET A 62 9.62 3.86 1.09
C MET A 62 9.00 5.22 1.47
N ASP A 63 7.91 5.22 2.22
CA ASP A 63 7.26 6.43 2.72
C ASP A 63 8.14 7.26 3.65
N HIS A 64 8.93 6.60 4.48
CA HIS A 64 9.83 7.29 5.39
C HIS A 64 11.01 7.96 4.66
N TRP A 65 11.44 7.38 3.54
CA TRP A 65 12.66 7.82 2.84
C TRP A 65 12.41 8.66 1.59
N ARG A 66 11.18 8.66 1.02
CA ARG A 66 10.86 9.36 -0.24
C ARG A 66 11.14 10.87 -0.25
N SER A 67 11.31 11.50 0.92
CA SER A 67 11.61 12.94 1.03
C SER A 67 13.11 13.23 1.16
N ILE A 68 13.96 12.18 1.22
CA ILE A 68 15.38 12.27 1.53
C ILE A 68 16.18 11.71 0.34
N ASP A 69 17.25 12.40 -0.06
CA ASP A 69 18.14 11.91 -1.11
C ASP A 69 18.90 10.64 -0.62
N PRO A 70 19.12 9.64 -1.46
CA PRO A 70 18.86 9.60 -2.90
C PRO A 70 17.45 9.13 -3.30
N PHE A 71 16.50 8.97 -2.36
CA PHE A 71 15.20 8.35 -2.59
C PHE A 71 14.09 9.34 -2.97
N ARG A 72 14.38 10.63 -3.11
CA ARG A 72 13.39 11.67 -3.43
C ARG A 72 12.59 11.39 -4.70
N GLU A 73 13.20 10.77 -5.69
CA GLU A 73 12.54 10.40 -6.94
C GLU A 73 11.42 9.38 -6.72
N THR A 74 11.54 8.52 -5.70
CA THR A 74 10.52 7.52 -5.39
C THR A 74 9.16 8.12 -5.01
N THR A 75 9.10 9.41 -4.65
CA THR A 75 7.84 10.13 -4.40
C THR A 75 6.85 9.99 -5.55
N TYR A 76 7.32 9.84 -6.78
CA TYR A 76 6.47 9.70 -7.97
C TYR A 76 6.05 8.27 -8.27
N TRP A 77 6.62 7.26 -7.59
CA TRP A 77 6.42 5.83 -7.87
C TRP A 77 5.25 5.21 -7.10
N HIS A 78 4.57 6.00 -6.26
CA HIS A 78 3.48 5.52 -5.41
C HIS A 78 2.14 5.31 -6.13
N SER A 79 1.94 5.90 -7.29
CA SER A 79 0.64 5.92 -7.95
C SER A 79 0.69 5.42 -9.39
N MET A 80 -0.48 5.19 -9.95
CA MET A 80 -0.68 4.81 -11.35
C MET A 80 -1.67 5.75 -12.02
N LYS A 81 -1.62 5.80 -13.35
CA LYS A 81 -2.60 6.51 -14.18
C LYS A 81 -3.32 5.52 -15.07
N GLY A 82 -4.64 5.63 -15.12
CA GLY A 82 -5.51 4.87 -16.02
C GLY A 82 -6.08 5.74 -17.12
N ASP A 83 -6.16 5.22 -18.34
CA ASP A 83 -6.86 5.85 -19.44
C ASP A 83 -8.36 5.52 -19.44
N ARG A 84 -9.09 5.95 -20.48
CA ARG A 84 -10.54 5.71 -20.63
C ARG A 84 -10.90 4.25 -20.77
N ASP A 85 -9.99 3.44 -21.31
CA ASP A 85 -10.16 2.01 -21.53
C ASP A 85 -9.62 1.15 -20.36
N ASN A 86 -9.33 1.79 -19.23
CA ASN A 86 -8.73 1.21 -18.02
C ASN A 86 -7.34 0.60 -18.24
N LYS A 87 -6.61 1.09 -19.24
CA LYS A 87 -5.23 0.72 -19.47
C LYS A 87 -4.29 1.59 -18.67
N VAL A 88 -3.14 1.04 -18.29
CA VAL A 88 -2.08 1.80 -17.63
C VAL A 88 -1.51 2.83 -18.61
N ILE A 89 -1.53 4.10 -18.23
CA ILE A 89 -0.75 5.13 -18.91
C ILE A 89 0.70 5.02 -18.43
N ASN A 90 1.54 4.46 -19.28
CA ASN A 90 2.96 4.30 -18.97
C ASN A 90 3.70 5.62 -19.20
N ASP A 91 3.96 6.34 -18.12
CA ASP A 91 4.69 7.62 -18.10
C ASP A 91 6.07 7.53 -17.42
N ASN A 92 6.62 6.34 -17.28
CA ASN A 92 7.88 6.03 -16.59
C ASN A 92 7.93 6.43 -15.10
N ARG A 93 6.78 6.76 -14.50
CA ARG A 93 6.66 7.17 -13.09
C ARG A 93 5.74 6.28 -12.26
N GLY A 94 4.93 5.43 -12.90
CA GLY A 94 3.93 4.63 -12.23
C GLY A 94 4.50 3.47 -11.41
N ALA A 95 3.81 3.09 -10.32
CA ALA A 95 4.19 1.96 -9.48
C ALA A 95 4.39 0.67 -10.29
N SER A 96 3.48 0.33 -11.21
CA SER A 96 3.58 -0.87 -12.04
C SER A 96 4.85 -0.90 -12.89
N THR A 97 5.25 0.24 -13.48
CA THR A 97 6.48 0.37 -14.28
C THR A 97 7.72 0.06 -13.44
N HIS A 98 7.78 0.59 -12.21
CA HIS A 98 8.92 0.36 -11.33
C HIS A 98 8.93 -1.03 -10.72
N ILE A 99 7.76 -1.62 -10.43
CA ILE A 99 7.65 -3.03 -10.04
C ILE A 99 8.21 -3.93 -11.15
N GLU A 100 7.83 -3.71 -12.41
CA GLU A 100 8.36 -4.49 -13.54
C GLU A 100 9.87 -4.30 -13.72
N ARG A 101 10.37 -3.07 -13.57
CA ARG A 101 11.82 -2.76 -13.62
C ARG A 101 12.56 -3.55 -12.54
N ILE A 102 12.11 -3.49 -11.29
CA ILE A 102 12.72 -4.24 -10.18
C ILE A 102 12.64 -5.75 -10.44
N CYS A 103 11.49 -6.27 -10.89
CA CYS A 103 11.36 -7.68 -11.23
C CYS A 103 12.36 -8.12 -12.31
N LYS A 104 12.62 -7.26 -13.31
CA LYS A 104 13.61 -7.54 -14.36
C LYS A 104 15.04 -7.53 -13.81
N GLU A 105 15.38 -6.54 -13.01
CA GLU A 105 16.69 -6.38 -12.39
C GLU A 105 17.00 -7.56 -11.45
N MET A 106 16.04 -7.94 -10.63
CA MET A 106 16.14 -9.04 -9.65
C MET A 106 16.23 -10.43 -10.29
N ARG A 107 15.95 -10.62 -11.59
CA ARG A 107 16.23 -11.90 -12.30
C ARG A 107 17.70 -12.31 -12.21
N ASN A 108 18.59 -11.33 -12.12
CA ASN A 108 20.01 -11.53 -12.00
C ASN A 108 20.55 -11.04 -10.66
N TYR A 109 19.76 -11.16 -9.59
CA TYR A 109 20.08 -10.59 -8.27
C TYR A 109 21.47 -10.97 -7.76
N LYS A 110 22.00 -12.14 -8.15
CA LYS A 110 23.37 -12.58 -7.79
C LYS A 110 24.48 -11.66 -8.33
N LYS A 111 24.17 -10.74 -9.24
CA LYS A 111 25.10 -9.72 -9.78
C LYS A 111 24.95 -8.37 -9.05
N LEU A 112 23.99 -8.24 -8.19
CA LEU A 112 23.72 -7.03 -7.39
C LEU A 112 24.45 -7.13 -6.05
N THR A 113 24.73 -6.01 -5.43
CA THR A 113 25.17 -5.97 -4.03
C THR A 113 24.02 -6.28 -3.10
N ASP A 114 24.32 -6.72 -1.88
CA ASP A 114 23.29 -6.99 -0.86
C ASP A 114 22.46 -5.74 -0.57
N GLU A 115 23.08 -4.57 -0.56
CA GLU A 115 22.39 -3.29 -0.38
C GLU A 115 21.40 -2.99 -1.53
N GLN A 116 21.80 -3.20 -2.79
CA GLN A 116 20.93 -3.03 -3.95
C GLN A 116 19.74 -4.00 -3.90
N ILE A 117 19.98 -5.24 -3.48
CA ILE A 117 18.92 -6.24 -3.29
C ILE A 117 17.97 -5.78 -2.19
N ALA A 118 18.49 -5.34 -1.03
CA ALA A 118 17.70 -4.87 0.08
C ALA A 118 16.80 -3.69 -0.31
N ILE A 119 17.34 -2.70 -1.01
CA ILE A 119 16.58 -1.53 -1.50
C ILE A 119 15.49 -1.97 -2.48
N ASN A 120 15.83 -2.82 -3.45
CA ASN A 120 14.86 -3.33 -4.42
C ASN A 120 13.70 -4.09 -3.73
N LEU A 121 13.99 -4.90 -2.72
CA LEU A 121 12.97 -5.60 -1.95
C LEU A 121 12.07 -4.63 -1.18
N LYS A 122 12.62 -3.63 -0.50
CA LYS A 122 11.86 -2.61 0.25
C LYS A 122 10.93 -1.82 -0.66
N LEU A 123 11.45 -1.35 -1.79
CA LEU A 123 10.67 -0.67 -2.82
C LEU A 123 9.54 -1.55 -3.37
N LEU A 124 9.85 -2.82 -3.68
CA LEU A 124 8.85 -3.76 -4.20
C LEU A 124 7.73 -4.03 -3.20
N ILE A 125 8.07 -4.29 -1.94
CA ILE A 125 7.08 -4.56 -0.87
C ILE A 125 6.10 -3.41 -0.77
N HIS A 126 6.59 -2.18 -0.75
CA HIS A 126 5.76 -0.98 -0.64
C HIS A 126 4.91 -0.75 -1.90
N MET A 127 5.54 -0.71 -3.07
CA MET A 127 4.85 -0.37 -4.32
C MET A 127 3.79 -1.40 -4.73
N VAL A 128 3.93 -2.68 -4.37
CA VAL A 128 2.86 -3.66 -4.59
C VAL A 128 1.65 -3.32 -3.75
N GLY A 129 1.82 -2.86 -2.52
CA GLY A 129 0.73 -2.31 -1.70
C GLY A 129 0.08 -1.11 -2.36
N ASP A 130 0.86 -0.12 -2.74
CA ASP A 130 0.38 1.11 -3.39
C ASP A 130 -0.39 0.85 -4.68
N MET A 131 0.12 -0.03 -5.52
CA MET A 131 -0.54 -0.42 -6.76
C MET A 131 -1.96 -0.96 -6.52
N HIS A 132 -2.21 -1.55 -5.34
CA HIS A 132 -3.53 -2.07 -4.97
C HIS A 132 -4.36 -1.07 -4.14
N CYS A 133 -3.78 0.03 -3.68
CA CYS A 133 -4.51 1.05 -2.92
C CYS A 133 -5.44 1.86 -3.84
N PRO A 134 -6.74 1.94 -3.55
CA PRO A 134 -7.68 2.68 -4.39
C PRO A 134 -7.32 4.16 -4.56
N SER A 135 -6.69 4.77 -3.59
CA SER A 135 -6.28 6.18 -3.67
C SER A 135 -5.12 6.43 -4.63
N HIS A 136 -4.37 5.41 -5.02
CA HIS A 136 -3.17 5.51 -5.82
C HIS A 136 -3.40 5.35 -7.33
N VAL A 137 -4.66 5.41 -7.75
CA VAL A 137 -5.05 5.48 -9.17
C VAL A 137 -5.59 6.87 -9.49
N SER A 138 -5.19 7.45 -10.62
CA SER A 138 -5.72 8.69 -11.16
C SER A 138 -6.09 8.55 -12.64
N TYR A 139 -7.01 9.41 -13.10
CA TYR A 139 -7.50 9.41 -14.49
C TYR A 139 -7.35 10.81 -15.08
N PRO A 140 -6.19 11.16 -15.62
CA PRO A 140 -5.88 12.52 -16.06
C PRO A 140 -6.82 13.00 -17.17
N ASP A 141 -7.27 12.10 -18.06
CA ASP A 141 -8.11 12.43 -19.21
C ASP A 141 -9.57 12.75 -18.87
N GLN A 142 -9.98 12.60 -17.59
CA GLN A 142 -11.38 12.73 -17.19
C GLN A 142 -11.66 13.95 -16.32
N GLY A 143 -10.67 14.78 -16.06
CA GLY A 143 -10.84 15.95 -15.19
C GLY A 143 -11.29 15.58 -13.76
N PHE A 144 -11.11 14.33 -13.39
CA PHE A 144 -11.58 13.82 -12.11
C PHE A 144 -10.86 14.50 -10.95
N LYS A 145 -11.64 15.20 -10.14
CA LYS A 145 -11.15 15.81 -8.89
C LYS A 145 -11.61 14.95 -7.72
N ARG A 146 -10.66 14.47 -6.93
CA ARG A 146 -10.96 13.74 -5.70
C ARG A 146 -11.80 14.62 -4.76
N PRO A 147 -12.97 14.14 -4.29
CA PRO A 147 -13.79 14.92 -3.37
C PRO A 147 -13.09 15.12 -2.02
N SER A 148 -13.41 16.21 -1.34
CA SER A 148 -13.12 16.34 0.09
C SER A 148 -14.28 15.74 0.88
N LEU A 149 -13.94 15.14 2.02
CA LEU A 149 -14.86 14.52 2.97
C LEU A 149 -14.63 15.12 4.34
N TYR A 150 -15.50 14.78 5.28
CA TYR A 150 -15.29 15.06 6.69
C TYR A 150 -15.17 13.74 7.48
N ILE A 151 -14.29 13.71 8.46
CA ILE A 151 -14.19 12.62 9.46
C ILE A 151 -14.23 13.28 10.82
N LYS A 152 -15.30 13.04 11.59
CA LYS A 152 -15.52 13.68 12.90
C LYS A 152 -15.39 15.20 12.82
N GLY A 153 -16.00 15.81 11.80
CA GLY A 153 -15.98 17.24 11.55
C GLY A 153 -14.67 17.80 10.99
N LYS A 154 -13.63 17.01 10.79
CA LYS A 154 -12.37 17.43 10.18
C LYS A 154 -12.38 17.16 8.69
N LYS A 155 -12.10 18.19 7.88
CA LYS A 155 -12.01 18.05 6.43
C LYS A 155 -10.77 17.24 6.04
N VAL A 156 -10.98 16.21 5.23
CA VAL A 156 -9.95 15.34 4.67
C VAL A 156 -10.16 15.17 3.17
N ASN A 157 -9.13 14.79 2.43
CA ASN A 157 -9.31 14.40 1.03
C ASN A 157 -9.60 12.89 0.93
N SER A 158 -10.24 12.46 -0.14
CA SER A 158 -10.59 11.05 -0.36
C SER A 158 -9.37 10.14 -0.46
N HIS A 159 -8.21 10.66 -0.83
CA HIS A 159 -6.94 9.93 -0.80
C HIS A 159 -6.62 9.47 0.63
N SER A 160 -6.58 10.43 1.56
CA SER A 160 -6.31 10.12 2.97
C SER A 160 -7.35 9.18 3.60
N VAL A 161 -8.60 9.21 3.12
CA VAL A 161 -9.62 8.25 3.59
C VAL A 161 -9.26 6.82 3.21
N TRP A 162 -8.86 6.58 1.97
CA TRP A 162 -8.44 5.26 1.52
C TRP A 162 -7.14 4.81 2.19
N ASP A 163 -6.17 5.71 2.36
CA ASP A 163 -4.92 5.39 3.04
C ASP A 163 -5.15 4.96 4.49
N SER A 164 -6.13 5.56 5.14
CA SER A 164 -6.50 5.23 6.52
C SER A 164 -7.61 4.18 6.62
N SER A 165 -8.15 3.71 5.50
CA SER A 165 -9.29 2.78 5.48
C SER A 165 -9.07 1.50 6.28
N PRO A 166 -7.86 0.88 6.34
CA PRO A 166 -7.65 -0.27 7.19
C PRO A 166 -7.96 -0.02 8.66
N VAL A 167 -7.71 1.20 9.15
CA VAL A 167 -8.00 1.56 10.54
C VAL A 167 -9.50 1.83 10.77
N TYR A 168 -10.17 2.49 9.80
CA TYR A 168 -11.57 2.90 9.97
C TYR A 168 -12.57 1.80 9.65
N LEU A 169 -12.24 0.88 8.75
CA LEU A 169 -13.14 -0.17 8.30
C LEU A 169 -13.14 -1.40 9.21
N HIS A 170 -12.07 -1.59 9.98
CA HIS A 170 -11.91 -2.71 10.89
C HIS A 170 -11.36 -2.21 12.23
N ASP A 171 -12.27 -1.83 13.12
CA ASP A 171 -11.90 -1.32 14.44
C ASP A 171 -11.11 -2.37 15.25
N GLY A 172 -9.94 -1.96 15.72
CA GLY A 172 -9.07 -2.80 16.55
C GLY A 172 -8.34 -3.94 15.82
N TRP A 173 -8.45 -4.07 14.50
CA TRP A 173 -7.68 -5.09 13.78
C TRP A 173 -6.18 -4.75 13.74
N THR A 174 -5.39 -5.73 14.14
CA THR A 174 -3.94 -5.76 13.94
C THR A 174 -3.59 -6.51 12.65
N ILE A 175 -2.32 -6.58 12.30
CA ILE A 175 -1.86 -7.38 11.15
C ILE A 175 -2.21 -8.86 11.29
N VAL A 176 -2.32 -9.35 12.53
CA VAL A 176 -2.69 -10.74 12.83
C VAL A 176 -4.19 -10.96 12.57
N GLU A 177 -5.06 -10.01 12.97
CA GLU A 177 -6.48 -10.07 12.65
C GLU A 177 -6.73 -9.98 11.15
N TYR A 178 -5.97 -9.13 10.43
CA TYR A 178 -6.02 -9.07 8.97
C TYR A 178 -5.72 -10.43 8.36
N GLN A 179 -4.62 -11.07 8.77
CA GLN A 179 -4.26 -12.40 8.27
C GLN A 179 -5.35 -13.43 8.62
N LYS A 180 -5.78 -13.49 9.86
CA LYS A 180 -6.78 -14.47 10.33
C LYS A 180 -8.10 -14.39 9.59
N ASN A 181 -8.55 -13.18 9.25
CA ASN A 181 -9.85 -12.96 8.64
C ASN A 181 -9.84 -12.97 7.11
N LEU A 182 -8.75 -12.53 6.47
CA LEU A 182 -8.69 -12.40 5.02
C LEU A 182 -7.93 -13.53 4.31
N ASP A 183 -6.95 -14.14 4.96
CA ASP A 183 -6.10 -15.18 4.37
C ASP A 183 -6.76 -16.55 4.38
N ASN A 184 -7.88 -16.65 3.68
CA ASN A 184 -8.75 -17.84 3.66
C ASN A 184 -8.93 -18.43 2.24
N LYS A 185 -8.11 -18.03 1.29
CA LYS A 185 -8.24 -18.49 -0.10
C LYS A 185 -7.59 -19.87 -0.29
N THR A 186 -8.25 -20.70 -1.07
CA THR A 186 -7.69 -21.99 -1.46
C THR A 186 -6.49 -21.80 -2.41
N PRO A 187 -5.58 -22.79 -2.55
CA PRO A 187 -4.47 -22.72 -3.49
C PRO A 187 -4.91 -22.45 -4.94
N LYS A 188 -6.07 -22.96 -5.35
CA LYS A 188 -6.65 -22.70 -6.67
C LYS A 188 -7.04 -21.21 -6.84
N GLN A 189 -7.66 -20.62 -5.82
CA GLN A 189 -8.03 -19.21 -5.82
C GLN A 189 -6.78 -18.30 -5.79
N ILE A 190 -5.78 -18.62 -4.97
CA ILE A 190 -4.50 -17.88 -4.93
C ILE A 190 -3.83 -17.92 -6.31
N LYS A 191 -3.77 -19.09 -6.94
CA LYS A 191 -3.23 -19.23 -8.30
C LYS A 191 -3.99 -18.34 -9.32
N GLN A 192 -5.31 -18.25 -9.19
CA GLN A 192 -6.12 -17.38 -10.05
C GLN A 192 -5.85 -15.90 -9.80
N ILE A 193 -5.76 -15.48 -8.54
CA ILE A 193 -5.43 -14.09 -8.13
C ILE A 193 -4.07 -13.66 -8.68
N CYS A 194 -3.11 -14.57 -8.65
CA CYS A 194 -1.74 -14.31 -9.13
C CYS A 194 -1.55 -14.51 -10.65
N LYS A 195 -2.62 -14.83 -11.39
CA LYS A 195 -2.54 -15.00 -12.85
C LYS A 195 -2.30 -13.65 -13.53
N GLY A 196 -1.51 -13.66 -14.61
CA GLY A 196 -1.19 -12.48 -15.40
C GLY A 196 0.15 -11.84 -15.04
N SER A 197 0.37 -10.67 -15.59
CA SER A 197 1.53 -9.81 -15.38
C SER A 197 1.25 -8.72 -14.35
N VAL A 198 2.26 -7.99 -13.95
CA VAL A 198 2.12 -6.79 -13.11
C VAL A 198 1.20 -5.76 -13.79
N ASN A 199 1.33 -5.62 -15.11
CA ASN A 199 0.48 -4.70 -15.88
C ASN A 199 -0.99 -5.14 -15.88
N ASP A 200 -1.28 -6.45 -16.04
CA ASP A 200 -2.65 -6.97 -15.94
C ASP A 200 -3.26 -6.71 -14.55
N TRP A 201 -2.46 -6.84 -13.49
CA TRP A 201 -2.90 -6.53 -12.13
C TRP A 201 -3.16 -5.03 -11.93
N ALA A 202 -2.31 -4.18 -12.51
CA ALA A 202 -2.49 -2.73 -12.46
C ALA A 202 -3.77 -2.30 -13.19
N GLU A 203 -4.06 -2.86 -14.36
CA GLU A 203 -5.29 -2.59 -15.10
C GLU A 203 -6.54 -3.09 -14.36
N GLU A 204 -6.45 -4.25 -13.68
CA GLU A 204 -7.51 -4.72 -12.78
C GLU A 204 -7.78 -3.71 -11.64
N CYS A 205 -6.73 -3.19 -11.00
CA CYS A 205 -6.87 -2.18 -9.95
C CYS A 205 -7.47 -0.88 -10.48
N ILE A 206 -7.04 -0.43 -11.67
CA ILE A 206 -7.59 0.75 -12.35
C ILE A 206 -9.09 0.57 -12.59
N LEU A 207 -9.52 -0.57 -13.14
CA LEU A 207 -10.93 -0.86 -13.38
C LEU A 207 -11.74 -0.88 -12.07
N LYS A 208 -11.26 -1.57 -11.05
CA LYS A 208 -11.93 -1.64 -9.74
C LYS A 208 -12.09 -0.26 -9.12
N MET A 209 -11.04 0.55 -9.19
CA MET A 209 -11.08 1.91 -8.68
C MET A 209 -12.11 2.76 -9.41
N ARG A 210 -12.22 2.64 -10.74
CA ARG A 210 -13.22 3.35 -11.53
C ARG A 210 -14.65 2.98 -11.13
N VAL A 211 -14.89 1.70 -10.89
CA VAL A 211 -16.24 1.18 -10.60
C VAL A 211 -16.66 1.42 -9.16
N THR A 212 -15.74 1.29 -8.22
CA THR A 212 -16.08 1.25 -6.78
C THR A 212 -15.31 2.23 -5.90
N GLY A 213 -14.21 2.79 -6.38
CA GLY A 213 -13.34 3.62 -5.56
C GLY A 213 -13.79 5.08 -5.41
N TYR A 214 -14.69 5.56 -6.27
CA TYR A 214 -15.18 6.94 -6.27
C TYR A 214 -16.61 7.06 -5.76
N ILE A 215 -16.86 6.42 -4.63
CA ILE A 215 -18.19 6.35 -4.01
C ILE A 215 -18.52 7.54 -3.11
N PHE A 216 -17.57 8.47 -2.92
CA PHE A 216 -17.73 9.58 -2.01
C PHE A 216 -18.43 10.77 -2.67
N ASP A 217 -19.40 11.34 -1.97
CA ASP A 217 -19.98 12.62 -2.32
C ASP A 217 -19.11 13.77 -1.78
N LYS A 218 -19.17 14.91 -2.45
CA LYS A 218 -18.45 16.10 -2.00
C LYS A 218 -18.94 16.55 -0.62
N ASN A 219 -18.02 16.70 0.32
CA ASN A 219 -18.28 17.12 1.70
C ASN A 219 -19.13 16.11 2.53
N GLU A 220 -19.19 14.86 2.13
CA GLU A 220 -19.83 13.80 2.90
C GLU A 220 -19.13 13.60 4.25
N GLU A 221 -19.86 13.34 5.33
CA GLU A 221 -19.30 12.98 6.63
C GLU A 221 -19.16 11.46 6.70
N PHE A 222 -17.93 10.96 6.85
CA PHE A 222 -17.62 9.52 6.83
C PHE A 222 -18.34 8.74 7.93
N THR A 223 -18.45 9.33 9.12
CA THR A 223 -19.06 8.66 10.29
C THR A 223 -20.56 8.47 10.18
N THR A 224 -21.21 9.22 9.28
CA THR A 224 -22.67 9.13 9.00
C THR A 224 -22.95 8.63 7.58
N MET A 225 -21.92 8.13 6.91
CA MET A 225 -22.04 7.59 5.55
C MET A 225 -23.01 6.42 5.50
N ASP A 226 -23.71 6.28 4.39
CA ASP A 226 -24.58 5.13 4.13
C ASP A 226 -23.86 3.79 4.35
N GLN A 227 -24.49 2.88 5.09
CA GLN A 227 -23.90 1.60 5.48
C GLN A 227 -23.50 0.74 4.27
N GLN A 228 -24.25 0.82 3.15
CA GLN A 228 -23.92 0.10 1.93
C GLN A 228 -22.65 0.65 1.28
N LYS A 229 -22.45 1.95 1.31
CA LYS A 229 -21.19 2.58 0.85
C LYS A 229 -20.00 2.08 1.69
N VAL A 230 -20.13 2.10 3.01
CA VAL A 230 -19.08 1.62 3.93
C VAL A 230 -18.76 0.15 3.70
N GLU A 231 -19.78 -0.69 3.50
CA GLU A 231 -19.60 -2.11 3.19
C GLU A 231 -18.93 -2.34 1.82
N ASN A 232 -19.25 -1.54 0.81
CA ASN A 232 -18.59 -1.58 -0.49
C ASN A 232 -17.11 -1.19 -0.37
N MET A 233 -16.80 -0.16 0.44
CA MET A 233 -15.41 0.21 0.75
C MET A 233 -14.67 -0.93 1.46
N ARG A 234 -15.29 -1.54 2.47
CA ARG A 234 -14.70 -2.65 3.22
C ARG A 234 -14.33 -3.80 2.27
N ARG A 235 -15.28 -4.23 1.43
CA ARG A 235 -15.05 -5.31 0.47
C ARG A 235 -13.92 -4.99 -0.51
N LEU A 236 -13.87 -3.77 -1.05
CA LEU A 236 -12.79 -3.36 -1.94
C LEU A 236 -11.45 -3.32 -1.20
N ASN A 237 -11.42 -2.74 0.00
CA ASN A 237 -10.23 -2.68 0.85
C ASN A 237 -9.65 -4.09 1.10
N ASP A 238 -10.48 -5.00 1.57
CA ASP A 238 -10.09 -6.35 1.96
C ASP A 238 -9.63 -7.17 0.74
N GLU A 239 -10.35 -7.05 -0.37
CA GLU A 239 -9.96 -7.68 -1.62
C GLU A 239 -8.60 -7.19 -2.13
N GLN A 240 -8.36 -5.88 -2.07
CA GLN A 240 -7.11 -5.31 -2.54
C GLN A 240 -5.93 -5.65 -1.62
N ILE A 241 -6.11 -5.66 -0.30
CA ILE A 241 -5.09 -6.09 0.66
C ILE A 241 -4.69 -7.54 0.41
N ILE A 242 -5.67 -8.45 0.28
CA ILE A 242 -5.36 -9.87 0.11
C ILE A 242 -4.76 -10.17 -1.27
N ASN A 243 -5.22 -9.50 -2.33
CA ASN A 243 -4.65 -9.64 -3.66
C ASN A 243 -3.20 -9.13 -3.71
N ALA A 244 -2.92 -7.97 -3.10
CA ALA A 244 -1.57 -7.44 -2.95
C ALA A 244 -0.64 -8.44 -2.25
N SER A 245 -1.12 -9.04 -1.15
CA SER A 245 -0.35 -10.00 -0.35
C SER A 245 0.07 -11.22 -1.16
N TYR A 246 -0.87 -11.86 -1.85
CA TYR A 246 -0.58 -13.05 -2.66
C TYR A 246 0.29 -12.73 -3.87
N ARG A 247 0.05 -11.60 -4.53
CA ARG A 247 0.83 -11.14 -5.68
C ARG A 247 2.26 -10.78 -5.28
N LEU A 248 2.45 -10.13 -4.13
CA LEU A 248 3.78 -9.87 -3.56
C LEU A 248 4.53 -11.18 -3.28
N ALA A 249 3.88 -12.13 -2.61
CA ALA A 249 4.48 -13.43 -2.35
C ALA A 249 4.86 -14.16 -3.64
N ALA A 250 4.00 -14.12 -4.66
CA ALA A 250 4.26 -14.75 -5.97
C ALA A 250 5.49 -14.13 -6.67
N LEU A 251 5.64 -12.79 -6.61
CA LEU A 251 6.81 -12.11 -7.16
C LEU A 251 8.09 -12.52 -6.44
N LEU A 252 8.08 -12.49 -5.11
CA LEU A 252 9.25 -12.85 -4.30
C LEU A 252 9.63 -14.33 -4.47
N ASN A 253 8.66 -15.23 -4.50
CA ASN A 253 8.90 -16.66 -4.77
C ASN A 253 9.51 -16.87 -6.15
N LYS A 254 9.05 -16.14 -7.17
CA LYS A 254 9.60 -16.21 -8.53
C LYS A 254 11.02 -15.68 -8.61
N MET A 255 11.33 -14.59 -7.88
CA MET A 255 12.67 -13.98 -7.86
C MET A 255 13.72 -14.90 -7.28
N PHE A 256 13.39 -15.62 -6.23
CA PHE A 256 14.32 -16.46 -5.49
C PHE A 256 14.18 -17.97 -5.81
N LYS A 257 13.43 -18.30 -6.84
CA LYS A 257 13.34 -19.69 -7.33
C LYS A 257 14.72 -20.14 -7.84
N LYS A 258 15.14 -21.35 -7.43
CA LYS A 258 16.36 -22.02 -7.96
C LYS A 258 16.21 -22.33 -9.43
#